data_2e3824c01e19a71768891990f735a245
#
_entry.id   2e3824c01e19a71768891990f735a245
#
_cell.length_a   1.000
_cell.length_b   1.000
_cell.length_c   1.000
_cell.angle_alpha   90.00
_cell.angle_beta   90.00
_cell.angle_gamma   90.00
#
_symmetry.space_group_name_H-M   'P 1'
#
loop_
_entity.id
_entity.type
_entity.pdbx_description
1 polymer ?
#
loop_
_entity_poly.entity_id
_entity_poly.type
_entity_poly.pdbx_seq_one_letter_code
_entity_poly.pdbx_strand_id
1 'polypeptide(L)'
;MAGQSAVPDVLPQGAVYVDADSAGRVGDTIVAQSNGARRVYLRADGHVLRGENLTYDLSTGAAAADGRVEAIAPDGTVVYASHLEADGELKAAVAVDFATRFSNGASLMAATAVRRSERVNELNYAVFTPCPICDDKGPKTPSLSIQAEKVVQDEALRAVIYRNAMFRIGGVPVFYTPFFAHPDPTVERASGFLVPIVNYDEGRGVSIETPYLHVVSPSEDWLISPQFNTRVSPLLNLQWRRRFVNGAIVARGGYTYERTFGDFDRNGDGDYESNVRFGDKEHRSYLLSHGAFDLSGPWRLGFTAERTS
;
A
#
# COMPACT_ATOMS: atom_id res chain seq x y z
N MET A 1 -31.01 39.74 0.87
CA MET A 1 -30.84 38.40 1.45
C MET A 1 -31.17 37.42 0.36
N ALA A 2 -30.17 36.92 -0.37
CA ALA A 2 -30.37 35.87 -1.37
C ALA A 2 -30.43 34.53 -0.59
N GLY A 3 -31.59 33.86 -0.67
CA GLY A 3 -31.78 32.56 -0.05
C GLY A 3 -30.79 31.55 -0.61
N GLN A 4 -30.00 30.91 0.26
CA GLN A 4 -29.28 29.72 -0.08
C GLN A 4 -30.32 28.64 -0.40
N SER A 5 -30.46 28.29 -1.68
CA SER A 5 -31.21 27.13 -2.08
C SER A 5 -30.47 25.90 -1.48
N ALA A 6 -31.11 25.23 -0.53
CA ALA A 6 -30.58 23.98 0.00
C ALA A 6 -30.44 23.00 -1.16
N VAL A 7 -29.23 22.48 -1.37
CA VAL A 7 -28.98 21.43 -2.36
C VAL A 7 -29.84 20.23 -1.97
N PRO A 8 -30.69 19.68 -2.84
CA PRO A 8 -31.48 18.51 -2.51
C PRO A 8 -30.55 17.33 -2.14
N ASP A 9 -30.84 16.63 -1.06
CA ASP A 9 -30.05 15.48 -0.62
C ASP A 9 -30.00 14.34 -1.67
N VAL A 10 -31.05 14.23 -2.48
CA VAL A 10 -31.16 13.25 -3.56
C VAL A 10 -31.57 13.95 -4.85
N LEU A 11 -30.75 13.83 -5.89
CA LEU A 11 -31.10 14.26 -7.23
C LEU A 11 -31.85 13.14 -7.97
N PRO A 12 -32.83 13.46 -8.84
CA PRO A 12 -33.39 12.49 -9.76
C PRO A 12 -32.30 11.86 -10.63
N GLN A 13 -32.51 10.63 -11.08
CA GLN A 13 -31.56 9.93 -11.95
C GLN A 13 -31.32 10.75 -13.24
N GLY A 14 -30.05 10.96 -13.59
CA GLY A 14 -29.63 11.76 -14.74
C GLY A 14 -29.74 13.29 -14.54
N ALA A 15 -30.13 13.76 -13.35
CA ALA A 15 -30.15 15.19 -13.05
C ALA A 15 -28.75 15.69 -12.66
N VAL A 16 -28.40 16.85 -13.20
CA VAL A 16 -27.16 17.57 -12.89
C VAL A 16 -27.51 18.85 -12.14
N TYR A 17 -26.90 19.03 -10.98
CA TYR A 17 -27.01 20.28 -10.20
C TYR A 17 -25.72 21.06 -10.35
N VAL A 18 -25.85 22.36 -10.67
CA VAL A 18 -24.72 23.29 -10.82
C VAL A 18 -24.98 24.54 -9.99
N ASP A 19 -24.01 24.93 -9.17
CA ASP A 19 -23.95 26.22 -8.46
C ASP A 19 -22.68 26.96 -8.88
N ALA A 20 -22.81 28.11 -9.49
CA ALA A 20 -21.72 28.89 -10.05
C ALA A 20 -22.06 30.38 -10.07
N ASP A 21 -21.06 31.26 -10.13
CA ASP A 21 -21.28 32.69 -10.31
C ASP A 21 -21.78 33.00 -11.73
N SER A 22 -21.36 32.23 -12.72
CA SER A 22 -21.85 32.27 -14.10
C SER A 22 -21.99 30.85 -14.64
N ALA A 23 -23.14 30.52 -15.18
CA ALA A 23 -23.37 29.26 -15.87
C ALA A 23 -24.17 29.47 -17.13
N GLY A 24 -23.80 28.78 -18.19
CA GLY A 24 -24.47 28.81 -19.48
C GLY A 24 -24.54 27.42 -20.10
N ARG A 25 -25.44 27.22 -21.05
CA ARG A 25 -25.54 26.01 -21.86
C ARG A 25 -25.28 26.32 -23.32
N VAL A 26 -24.37 25.58 -23.92
CA VAL A 26 -24.08 25.67 -25.38
C VAL A 26 -24.29 24.29 -25.96
N GLY A 27 -25.39 24.07 -26.69
CA GLY A 27 -25.79 22.74 -27.12
C GLY A 27 -26.07 21.83 -25.93
N ASP A 28 -25.37 20.70 -25.85
CA ASP A 28 -25.46 19.78 -24.71
C ASP A 28 -24.38 19.99 -23.66
N THR A 29 -23.52 20.99 -23.83
CA THR A 29 -22.46 21.30 -22.87
C THR A 29 -22.89 22.41 -21.91
N ILE A 30 -22.77 22.16 -20.60
CA ILE A 30 -22.85 23.15 -19.54
C ILE A 30 -21.46 23.76 -19.37
N VAL A 31 -21.35 25.08 -19.35
CA VAL A 31 -20.11 25.79 -19.00
C VAL A 31 -20.41 26.62 -17.77
N ALA A 32 -19.62 26.44 -16.71
CA ALA A 32 -19.78 27.12 -15.46
C ALA A 32 -18.46 27.74 -15.00
N GLN A 33 -18.50 28.94 -14.48
CA GLN A 33 -17.31 29.69 -14.09
C GLN A 33 -17.52 30.37 -12.73
N SER A 34 -16.42 30.47 -12.00
CA SER A 34 -16.32 31.22 -10.75
C SER A 34 -15.71 32.62 -11.02
N ASN A 35 -16.11 33.59 -10.25
CA ASN A 35 -15.47 34.92 -10.21
C ASN A 35 -14.29 34.97 -9.20
N GLY A 36 -13.88 33.84 -8.65
CA GLY A 36 -12.79 33.71 -7.68
C GLY A 36 -13.22 33.70 -6.21
N ALA A 37 -14.46 34.11 -5.88
CA ALA A 37 -14.93 34.11 -4.49
C ALA A 37 -15.37 32.77 -3.99
N ARG A 38 -16.05 31.98 -4.85
CA ARG A 38 -16.48 30.59 -4.55
C ARG A 38 -16.13 29.71 -5.74
N ARG A 39 -15.80 28.43 -5.48
CA ARG A 39 -15.63 27.49 -6.56
C ARG A 39 -16.99 27.08 -7.15
N VAL A 40 -17.01 26.80 -8.44
CA VAL A 40 -18.14 26.12 -9.08
C VAL A 40 -18.35 24.78 -8.39
N TYR A 41 -19.60 24.43 -8.16
CA TYR A 41 -20.02 23.16 -7.58
C TYR A 41 -20.92 22.44 -8.60
N LEU A 42 -20.54 21.24 -9.00
CA LEU A 42 -21.35 20.37 -9.85
C LEU A 42 -21.58 19.06 -9.12
N ARG A 43 -22.80 18.54 -9.16
CA ARG A 43 -23.18 17.23 -8.65
C ARG A 43 -23.96 16.46 -9.72
N ALA A 44 -23.51 15.26 -10.04
CA ALA A 44 -24.14 14.34 -10.98
C ALA A 44 -23.89 12.90 -10.54
N ASP A 45 -24.90 12.05 -10.55
CA ASP A 45 -24.84 10.60 -10.25
C ASP A 45 -24.03 10.26 -8.99
N GLY A 46 -24.20 11.05 -7.94
CA GLY A 46 -23.51 10.88 -6.66
C GLY A 46 -22.06 11.39 -6.61
N HIS A 47 -21.49 11.80 -7.74
CA HIS A 47 -20.19 12.48 -7.81
C HIS A 47 -20.34 13.98 -7.57
N VAL A 48 -19.34 14.56 -6.91
CA VAL A 48 -19.23 16.01 -6.72
C VAL A 48 -17.95 16.49 -7.38
N LEU A 49 -18.04 17.53 -8.20
CA LEU A 49 -16.90 18.18 -8.83
C LEU A 49 -16.89 19.66 -8.48
N ARG A 50 -15.75 20.17 -8.03
CA ARG A 50 -15.54 21.58 -7.71
C ARG A 50 -14.31 22.08 -8.45
N GLY A 51 -14.38 23.32 -8.95
CA GLY A 51 -13.27 23.95 -9.66
C GLY A 51 -13.52 25.44 -9.87
N GLU A 52 -12.63 26.13 -10.54
CA GLU A 52 -12.83 27.55 -10.92
C GLU A 52 -13.59 27.64 -12.24
N ASN A 53 -13.26 26.76 -13.19
CA ASN A 53 -13.96 26.57 -14.44
C ASN A 53 -14.37 25.11 -14.60
N LEU A 54 -15.59 24.92 -15.09
CA LEU A 54 -16.16 23.58 -15.27
C LEU A 54 -16.90 23.51 -16.58
N THR A 55 -16.69 22.41 -17.32
CA THR A 55 -17.51 22.00 -18.45
C THR A 55 -18.07 20.60 -18.19
N TYR A 56 -19.32 20.39 -18.59
CA TYR A 56 -19.98 19.11 -18.46
C TYR A 56 -20.88 18.86 -19.67
N ASP A 57 -20.68 17.76 -20.35
CA ASP A 57 -21.48 17.36 -21.50
C ASP A 57 -22.62 16.45 -21.05
N LEU A 58 -23.86 16.90 -21.25
CA LEU A 58 -25.08 16.21 -20.83
C LEU A 58 -25.36 14.95 -21.64
N SER A 59 -24.82 14.85 -22.85
CA SER A 59 -25.05 13.71 -23.75
C SER A 59 -24.08 12.57 -23.49
N THR A 60 -22.84 12.90 -23.16
CA THR A 60 -21.75 11.93 -22.95
C THR A 60 -21.39 11.74 -21.48
N GLY A 61 -21.75 12.69 -20.62
CA GLY A 61 -21.32 12.74 -19.23
C GLY A 61 -19.87 13.18 -19.05
N ALA A 62 -19.15 13.52 -20.14
CA ALA A 62 -17.78 13.98 -20.07
C ALA A 62 -17.66 15.29 -19.27
N ALA A 63 -16.64 15.40 -18.45
CA ALA A 63 -16.41 16.55 -17.59
C ALA A 63 -14.95 17.03 -17.69
N ALA A 64 -14.76 18.34 -17.66
CA ALA A 64 -13.44 18.94 -17.46
C ALA A 64 -13.54 20.06 -16.40
N ALA A 65 -12.49 20.17 -15.58
CA ALA A 65 -12.42 21.15 -14.53
C ALA A 65 -11.01 21.73 -14.41
N ASP A 66 -10.93 23.03 -14.18
CA ASP A 66 -9.69 23.78 -13.99
C ASP A 66 -9.73 24.60 -12.69
N GLY A 67 -8.56 24.78 -12.09
CA GLY A 67 -8.31 25.63 -10.93
C GLY A 67 -8.85 25.05 -9.62
N ARG A 68 -7.97 24.64 -8.73
CA ARG A 68 -8.27 24.07 -7.40
C ARG A 68 -9.37 23.00 -7.45
N VAL A 69 -9.20 22.07 -8.39
CA VAL A 69 -10.17 21.00 -8.64
C VAL A 69 -10.24 20.06 -7.43
N GLU A 70 -11.46 19.71 -7.04
CA GLU A 70 -11.77 18.73 -6.03
C GLU A 70 -12.90 17.82 -6.56
N ALA A 71 -12.61 16.56 -6.76
CA ALA A 71 -13.60 15.56 -7.17
C ALA A 71 -13.83 14.59 -6.02
N ILE A 72 -15.11 14.36 -5.67
CA ILE A 72 -15.52 13.45 -4.60
C ILE A 72 -16.35 12.35 -5.22
N ALA A 73 -15.89 11.12 -5.09
CA ALA A 73 -16.61 9.93 -5.53
C ALA A 73 -17.67 9.48 -4.50
N PRO A 74 -18.65 8.66 -4.91
CA PRO A 74 -19.69 8.16 -4.00
C PRO A 74 -19.16 7.34 -2.83
N ASP A 75 -17.99 6.73 -2.94
CA ASP A 75 -17.30 5.96 -1.88
C ASP A 75 -16.55 6.86 -0.87
N GLY A 76 -16.62 8.20 -1.05
CA GLY A 76 -15.93 9.17 -0.23
C GLY A 76 -14.47 9.43 -0.60
N THR A 77 -13.95 8.80 -1.64
CA THR A 77 -12.61 9.12 -2.17
C THR A 77 -12.57 10.55 -2.69
N VAL A 78 -11.57 11.32 -2.27
CA VAL A 78 -11.37 12.72 -2.69
C VAL A 78 -10.11 12.82 -3.54
N VAL A 79 -10.27 13.39 -4.73
CA VAL A 79 -9.18 13.70 -5.65
C VAL A 79 -9.02 15.21 -5.75
N TYR A 80 -7.80 15.69 -5.64
CA TYR A 80 -7.40 17.08 -5.87
C TYR A 80 -6.54 17.16 -7.12
N ALA A 81 -6.72 18.21 -7.92
CA ALA A 81 -5.93 18.47 -9.12
C ALA A 81 -5.88 19.96 -9.45
N SER A 82 -4.96 20.39 -10.29
CA SER A 82 -5.02 21.72 -10.93
C SER A 82 -5.89 21.68 -12.18
N HIS A 83 -5.91 20.53 -12.88
CA HIS A 83 -6.73 20.24 -14.05
C HIS A 83 -7.20 18.78 -14.00
N LEU A 84 -8.45 18.55 -14.37
CA LEU A 84 -9.06 17.22 -14.46
C LEU A 84 -9.93 17.14 -15.72
N GLU A 85 -9.72 16.14 -16.53
CA GLU A 85 -10.61 15.73 -17.61
C GLU A 85 -11.00 14.27 -17.43
N ALA A 86 -12.27 13.95 -17.65
CA ALA A 86 -12.77 12.57 -17.59
C ALA A 86 -13.88 12.36 -18.61
N ASP A 87 -13.94 11.18 -19.19
CA ASP A 87 -15.11 10.74 -19.97
C ASP A 87 -16.29 10.41 -19.04
N GLY A 88 -17.49 10.36 -19.58
CA GLY A 88 -18.71 10.18 -18.81
C GLY A 88 -18.85 8.81 -18.12
N GLU A 89 -18.10 7.84 -18.56
CA GLU A 89 -18.05 6.49 -17.97
C GLU A 89 -16.85 6.33 -17.04
N LEU A 90 -16.01 7.36 -16.87
CA LEU A 90 -14.77 7.36 -16.09
C LEU A 90 -13.79 6.25 -16.53
N LYS A 91 -13.87 5.81 -17.78
CA LYS A 91 -12.96 4.81 -18.38
C LYS A 91 -11.63 5.43 -18.75
N ALA A 92 -11.64 6.70 -19.14
CA ALA A 92 -10.45 7.50 -19.38
C ALA A 92 -10.52 8.81 -18.59
N ALA A 93 -9.40 9.19 -18.02
CA ALA A 93 -9.26 10.44 -17.29
C ALA A 93 -7.81 10.91 -17.27
N VAL A 94 -7.62 12.22 -17.21
CA VAL A 94 -6.30 12.86 -17.00
C VAL A 94 -6.42 13.87 -15.88
N ALA A 95 -5.51 13.83 -14.94
CA ALA A 95 -5.38 14.83 -13.89
C ALA A 95 -3.93 15.33 -13.82
N VAL A 96 -3.77 16.65 -13.65
CA VAL A 96 -2.48 17.31 -13.46
C VAL A 96 -2.39 17.81 -12.02
N ASP A 97 -1.19 17.75 -11.44
CA ASP A 97 -0.97 18.04 -10.01
C ASP A 97 -1.91 17.22 -9.11
N PHE A 98 -2.00 15.94 -9.43
CA PHE A 98 -2.91 15.00 -8.79
C PHE A 98 -2.53 14.74 -7.35
N ALA A 99 -3.51 14.74 -6.47
CA ALA A 99 -3.40 14.26 -5.10
C ALA A 99 -4.68 13.55 -4.67
N THR A 100 -4.55 12.44 -3.95
CA THR A 100 -5.69 11.78 -3.33
C THR A 100 -5.36 11.37 -1.90
N ARG A 101 -6.38 11.37 -1.07
CA ARG A 101 -6.32 10.87 0.30
C ARG A 101 -7.33 9.77 0.48
N PHE A 102 -6.84 8.62 0.90
CA PHE A 102 -7.65 7.45 1.18
C PHE A 102 -8.27 7.49 2.58
N SER A 103 -9.35 6.76 2.78
CA SER A 103 -10.06 6.68 4.07
C SER A 103 -9.19 6.15 5.22
N ASN A 104 -8.18 5.33 4.92
CA ASN A 104 -7.21 4.81 5.89
C ASN A 104 -6.08 5.79 6.25
N GLY A 105 -6.13 7.04 5.73
CA GLY A 105 -5.14 8.10 5.97
C GLY A 105 -3.92 8.05 5.05
N ALA A 106 -3.78 7.04 4.20
CA ALA A 106 -2.75 7.02 3.17
C ALA A 106 -2.96 8.13 2.15
N SER A 107 -1.90 8.60 1.51
CA SER A 107 -1.95 9.64 0.49
C SER A 107 -1.12 9.26 -0.72
N LEU A 108 -1.60 9.64 -1.89
CA LEU A 108 -0.93 9.45 -3.17
C LEU A 108 -0.95 10.78 -3.93
N MET A 109 0.19 11.19 -4.45
CA MET A 109 0.37 12.42 -5.22
C MET A 109 1.13 12.08 -6.50
N ALA A 110 0.87 12.80 -7.58
CA ALA A 110 1.61 12.65 -8.83
C ALA A 110 1.59 13.97 -9.64
N ALA A 111 2.61 14.21 -10.43
CA ALA A 111 2.59 15.34 -11.37
C ALA A 111 1.48 15.17 -12.41
N THR A 112 1.28 13.93 -12.88
CA THR A 112 0.14 13.57 -13.74
C THR A 112 -0.40 12.21 -13.37
N ALA A 113 -1.72 12.08 -13.40
CA ALA A 113 -2.44 10.83 -13.29
C ALA A 113 -3.25 10.61 -14.57
N VAL A 114 -3.11 9.46 -15.19
CA VAL A 114 -3.79 9.09 -16.44
C VAL A 114 -4.48 7.75 -16.25
N ARG A 115 -5.79 7.73 -16.35
CA ARG A 115 -6.56 6.52 -16.49
C ARG A 115 -6.69 6.19 -17.98
N ARG A 116 -5.97 5.17 -18.44
CA ARG A 116 -5.95 4.79 -19.86
C ARG A 116 -7.11 3.87 -20.25
N SER A 117 -7.65 3.18 -19.28
CA SER A 117 -8.80 2.29 -19.41
C SER A 117 -9.37 2.01 -18.03
N GLU A 118 -10.50 1.30 -17.96
CA GLU A 118 -11.09 0.84 -16.70
C GLU A 118 -10.10 0.07 -15.80
N ARG A 119 -9.06 -0.51 -16.39
CA ARG A 119 -8.13 -1.44 -15.70
C ARG A 119 -6.70 -0.93 -15.54
N VAL A 120 -6.35 0.19 -16.17
CA VAL A 120 -4.96 0.68 -16.16
C VAL A 120 -4.91 2.15 -15.74
N ASN A 121 -4.31 2.39 -14.59
CA ASN A 121 -3.99 3.72 -14.08
C ASN A 121 -2.47 3.94 -14.13
N GLU A 122 -2.05 5.07 -14.65
CA GLU A 122 -0.66 5.47 -14.80
C GLU A 122 -0.42 6.79 -14.06
N LEU A 123 0.60 6.83 -13.22
CA LEU A 123 1.01 8.00 -12.47
C LEU A 123 2.46 8.32 -12.79
N ASN A 124 2.75 9.57 -13.10
CA ASN A 124 4.11 10.02 -13.37
C ASN A 124 4.58 10.94 -12.24
N TYR A 125 5.83 10.76 -11.83
CA TYR A 125 6.45 11.44 -10.68
C TYR A 125 5.59 11.33 -9.43
N ALA A 126 5.27 10.09 -9.07
CA ALA A 126 4.36 9.77 -7.98
C ALA A 126 5.08 9.69 -6.62
N VAL A 127 4.37 10.09 -5.58
CA VAL A 127 4.75 9.90 -4.18
C VAL A 127 3.59 9.24 -3.45
N PHE A 128 3.83 8.06 -2.91
CA PHE A 128 2.89 7.34 -2.06
C PHE A 128 3.38 7.32 -0.62
N THR A 129 2.49 7.50 0.34
CA THR A 129 2.75 7.29 1.75
C THR A 129 1.55 6.64 2.44
N PRO A 130 1.77 5.56 3.20
CA PRO A 130 0.74 4.98 4.05
C PRO A 130 0.51 5.77 5.34
N CYS A 131 1.37 6.79 5.61
CA CYS A 131 1.31 7.57 6.84
C CYS A 131 0.51 8.86 6.61
N PRO A 132 -0.22 9.35 7.63
CA PRO A 132 -0.84 10.67 7.56
C PRO A 132 0.21 11.77 7.31
N ILE A 133 -0.05 12.65 6.36
CA ILE A 133 0.81 13.79 6.00
C ILE A 133 0.48 15.07 6.78
N CYS A 134 -0.56 15.03 7.60
CA CYS A 134 -0.98 16.12 8.47
C CYS A 134 -1.30 15.59 9.87
N ASP A 135 -1.08 16.42 10.87
CA ASP A 135 -1.58 16.24 12.23
C ASP A 135 -2.20 17.54 12.75
N ASP A 136 -2.55 17.60 14.02
CA ASP A 136 -3.16 18.79 14.64
C ASP A 136 -2.27 20.05 14.58
N LYS A 137 -0.99 19.90 14.27
CA LYS A 137 -0.01 20.98 14.13
C LYS A 137 0.23 21.39 12.68
N GLY A 138 -0.38 20.70 11.71
CA GLY A 138 -0.26 20.97 10.30
C GLY A 138 0.48 19.89 9.48
N PRO A 139 1.02 20.25 8.30
CA PRO A 139 1.73 19.32 7.45
C PRO A 139 2.98 18.75 8.12
N LYS A 140 3.21 17.46 7.98
CA LYS A 140 4.40 16.76 8.50
C LYS A 140 5.06 15.89 7.46
N THR A 141 6.38 15.68 7.60
CA THR A 141 7.10 14.70 6.79
C THR A 141 6.64 13.30 7.18
N PRO A 142 6.18 12.47 6.23
CA PRO A 142 5.75 11.12 6.51
C PRO A 142 6.92 10.26 7.00
N SER A 143 6.64 9.35 7.94
CA SER A 143 7.64 8.42 8.46
C SER A 143 8.17 7.47 7.37
N LEU A 144 7.31 7.09 6.42
CA LEU A 144 7.66 6.26 5.26
C LEU A 144 7.00 6.84 4.01
N SER A 145 7.76 6.92 2.92
CA SER A 145 7.21 7.23 1.60
C SER A 145 7.97 6.50 0.49
N ILE A 146 7.28 6.27 -0.63
CA ILE A 146 7.83 5.74 -1.87
C ILE A 146 7.65 6.81 -2.93
N GLN A 147 8.75 7.28 -3.49
CA GLN A 147 8.75 8.18 -4.63
C GLN A 147 9.15 7.39 -5.86
N ALA A 148 8.43 7.53 -6.98
CA ALA A 148 8.74 6.83 -8.22
C ALA A 148 8.57 7.75 -9.42
N GLU A 149 9.37 7.54 -10.46
CA GLU A 149 9.23 8.26 -11.72
C GLU A 149 7.92 7.89 -12.41
N LYS A 150 7.56 6.59 -12.36
CA LYS A 150 6.34 6.07 -12.94
C LYS A 150 5.75 4.97 -12.08
N VAL A 151 4.43 5.01 -11.88
CA VAL A 151 3.65 3.96 -11.25
C VAL A 151 2.54 3.53 -12.20
N VAL A 152 2.39 2.25 -12.41
CA VAL A 152 1.30 1.66 -13.20
C VAL A 152 0.55 0.68 -12.32
N GLN A 153 -0.71 0.96 -12.06
CA GLN A 153 -1.64 0.01 -11.48
C GLN A 153 -2.37 -0.71 -12.61
N ASP A 154 -2.23 -2.00 -12.67
CA ASP A 154 -2.87 -2.86 -13.66
C ASP A 154 -3.78 -3.87 -12.94
N GLU A 155 -5.08 -3.68 -13.07
CA GLU A 155 -6.08 -4.54 -12.43
C GLU A 155 -6.15 -5.93 -13.05
N ALA A 156 -5.78 -6.08 -14.34
CA ALA A 156 -5.73 -7.39 -14.99
C ALA A 156 -4.56 -8.22 -14.45
N LEU A 157 -3.42 -7.59 -14.23
CA LEU A 157 -2.26 -8.21 -13.58
C LEU A 157 -2.39 -8.25 -12.05
N ARG A 158 -3.38 -7.56 -11.49
CA ARG A 158 -3.59 -7.39 -10.05
C ARG A 158 -2.32 -6.91 -9.33
N ALA A 159 -1.61 -5.99 -9.96
CA ALA A 159 -0.30 -5.53 -9.55
C ALA A 159 -0.14 -4.01 -9.67
N VAL A 160 0.65 -3.44 -8.77
CA VAL A 160 1.16 -2.08 -8.85
C VAL A 160 2.65 -2.15 -9.14
N ILE A 161 3.07 -1.54 -10.25
CA ILE A 161 4.42 -1.60 -10.81
C ILE A 161 5.04 -0.22 -10.72
N TYR A 162 6.23 -0.14 -10.16
CA TYR A 162 7.01 1.09 -9.98
C TYR A 162 8.28 1.06 -10.84
N ARG A 163 8.60 2.18 -11.46
CA ARG A 163 9.88 2.41 -12.14
C ARG A 163 10.64 3.52 -11.42
N ASN A 164 11.95 3.29 -11.25
CA ASN A 164 12.86 4.22 -10.55
C ASN A 164 12.29 4.63 -9.18
N ALA A 165 12.07 3.62 -8.32
CA ALA A 165 11.48 3.83 -7.00
C ALA A 165 12.56 4.13 -5.95
N MET A 166 12.30 5.16 -5.14
CA MET A 166 13.11 5.60 -4.01
C MET A 166 12.28 5.48 -2.72
N PHE A 167 12.73 4.65 -1.81
CA PHE A 167 12.13 4.52 -0.48
C PHE A 167 12.76 5.54 0.47
N ARG A 168 11.93 6.25 1.23
CA ARG A 168 12.34 7.28 2.18
C ARG A 168 11.80 7.01 3.57
N ILE A 169 12.63 7.20 4.58
CA ILE A 169 12.26 7.16 6.00
C ILE A 169 12.50 8.53 6.60
N GLY A 170 11.47 9.17 7.15
CA GLY A 170 11.56 10.52 7.68
C GLY A 170 12.04 11.55 6.65
N GLY A 171 11.74 11.33 5.35
CA GLY A 171 12.20 12.16 4.25
C GLY A 171 13.60 11.84 3.73
N VAL A 172 14.39 11.01 4.43
CA VAL A 172 15.74 10.61 4.02
C VAL A 172 15.65 9.41 3.05
N PRO A 173 16.29 9.47 1.85
CA PRO A 173 16.33 8.33 0.94
C PRO A 173 17.20 7.21 1.51
N VAL A 174 16.63 5.99 1.62
CA VAL A 174 17.29 4.82 2.22
C VAL A 174 17.51 3.67 1.25
N PHE A 175 16.68 3.56 0.22
CA PHE A 175 16.78 2.47 -0.75
C PHE A 175 16.24 2.91 -2.11
N TYR A 176 16.97 2.55 -3.17
CA TYR A 176 16.58 2.75 -4.57
C TYR A 176 16.46 1.43 -5.30
N THR A 177 15.47 1.32 -6.15
CA THR A 177 15.32 0.21 -7.09
C THR A 177 14.84 0.71 -8.46
N PRO A 178 15.46 0.26 -9.57
CA PRO A 178 14.99 0.63 -10.91
C PRO A 178 13.62 0.04 -11.25
N PHE A 179 13.26 -1.06 -10.60
CA PHE A 179 11.98 -1.73 -10.78
C PHE A 179 11.51 -2.35 -9.45
N PHE A 180 10.25 -2.13 -9.13
CA PHE A 180 9.60 -2.74 -7.98
C PHE A 180 8.14 -3.02 -8.35
N ALA A 181 7.60 -4.14 -7.90
CA ALA A 181 6.20 -4.45 -8.05
C ALA A 181 5.66 -5.13 -6.79
N HIS A 182 4.42 -4.84 -6.47
CA HIS A 182 3.69 -5.53 -5.41
C HIS A 182 2.25 -5.81 -5.86
N PRO A 183 1.57 -6.77 -5.25
CA PRO A 183 0.16 -7.02 -5.51
C PRO A 183 -0.68 -5.77 -5.22
N ASP A 184 -1.75 -5.58 -6.01
CA ASP A 184 -2.72 -4.52 -5.77
C ASP A 184 -3.32 -4.65 -4.36
N PRO A 185 -3.51 -3.54 -3.61
CA PRO A 185 -4.09 -3.56 -2.26
C PRO A 185 -5.49 -4.17 -2.17
N THR A 186 -6.22 -4.25 -3.27
CA THR A 186 -7.54 -4.90 -3.33
C THR A 186 -7.46 -6.43 -3.30
N VAL A 187 -6.24 -6.98 -3.46
CA VAL A 187 -5.99 -8.41 -3.40
C VAL A 187 -5.86 -8.84 -1.95
N GLU A 188 -6.86 -9.53 -1.41
CA GLU A 188 -6.86 -9.98 -0.01
C GLU A 188 -5.65 -10.85 0.36
N ARG A 189 -5.17 -11.66 -0.60
CA ARG A 189 -4.01 -12.54 -0.42
C ARG A 189 -3.23 -12.70 -1.70
N ALA A 190 -1.98 -12.26 -1.68
CA ALA A 190 -1.07 -12.42 -2.82
C ALA A 190 0.33 -12.80 -2.37
N SER A 191 1.04 -13.50 -3.25
CA SER A 191 2.47 -13.75 -3.09
C SER A 191 3.26 -12.48 -3.32
N GLY A 192 4.31 -12.26 -2.52
CA GLY A 192 5.17 -11.09 -2.66
C GLY A 192 6.15 -10.92 -1.51
N PHE A 193 7.07 -9.99 -1.68
CA PHE A 193 7.98 -9.59 -0.61
C PHE A 193 7.24 -8.77 0.44
N LEU A 194 7.50 -9.08 1.70
CA LEU A 194 7.06 -8.29 2.83
C LEU A 194 8.13 -7.26 3.20
N VAL A 195 7.78 -6.37 4.11
CA VAL A 195 8.71 -5.35 4.59
C VAL A 195 9.93 -6.03 5.22
N PRO A 196 11.17 -5.68 4.80
CA PRO A 196 12.37 -6.19 5.42
C PRO A 196 12.45 -5.82 6.91
N ILE A 197 12.95 -6.74 7.71
CA ILE A 197 13.13 -6.56 9.15
C ILE A 197 14.62 -6.35 9.39
N VAL A 198 14.98 -5.22 9.99
CA VAL A 198 16.36 -4.90 10.35
C VAL A 198 16.47 -4.94 11.87
N ASN A 199 17.41 -5.74 12.37
CA ASN A 199 17.69 -5.88 13.79
C ASN A 199 19.20 -5.74 14.05
N TYR A 200 19.55 -5.38 15.29
CA TYR A 200 20.91 -5.44 15.80
C TYR A 200 20.97 -6.31 17.06
N ASP A 201 21.96 -7.17 17.10
CA ASP A 201 22.25 -8.06 18.22
C ASP A 201 23.77 -8.20 18.34
N GLU A 202 24.31 -8.21 19.54
CA GLU A 202 25.77 -8.25 19.76
C GLU A 202 26.43 -9.50 19.16
N GLY A 203 25.76 -10.64 19.21
CA GLY A 203 26.28 -11.91 18.67
C GLY A 203 26.20 -11.95 17.13
N ARG A 204 25.11 -11.51 16.53
CA ARG A 204 24.86 -11.58 15.09
C ARG A 204 25.26 -10.33 14.32
N GLY A 205 25.46 -9.20 15.02
CA GLY A 205 25.64 -7.89 14.43
C GLY A 205 24.35 -7.32 13.86
N VAL A 206 24.44 -6.53 12.81
CA VAL A 206 23.27 -6.09 12.05
C VAL A 206 22.73 -7.28 11.24
N SER A 207 21.46 -7.55 11.34
CA SER A 207 20.75 -8.57 10.56
C SER A 207 19.65 -7.94 9.73
N ILE A 208 19.51 -8.41 8.48
CA ILE A 208 18.46 -8.02 7.56
C ILE A 208 17.74 -9.29 7.14
N GLU A 209 16.48 -9.41 7.50
CA GLU A 209 15.58 -10.48 7.07
C GLU A 209 14.65 -9.95 5.99
N THR A 210 14.56 -10.68 4.87
CA THR A 210 13.72 -10.28 3.72
C THR A 210 12.66 -11.35 3.48
N PRO A 211 11.48 -11.26 4.13
CA PRO A 211 10.45 -12.26 4.02
C PRO A 211 9.75 -12.23 2.65
N TYR A 212 9.54 -13.39 2.05
CA TYR A 212 8.72 -13.59 0.87
C TYR A 212 7.55 -14.50 1.20
N LEU A 213 6.32 -13.99 1.06
CA LEU A 213 5.11 -14.77 1.20
C LEU A 213 4.78 -15.46 -0.12
N HIS A 214 4.69 -16.78 -0.12
CA HIS A 214 4.21 -17.57 -1.24
C HIS A 214 2.83 -18.15 -0.91
N VAL A 215 1.80 -17.63 -1.54
CA VAL A 215 0.41 -18.08 -1.37
C VAL A 215 0.15 -19.24 -2.32
N VAL A 216 -0.07 -20.43 -1.78
CA VAL A 216 -0.41 -21.64 -2.56
C VAL A 216 -1.91 -21.71 -2.82
N SER A 217 -2.71 -21.36 -1.82
CA SER A 217 -4.17 -21.34 -1.88
C SER A 217 -4.75 -20.35 -0.85
N PRO A 218 -6.05 -20.07 -0.85
CA PRO A 218 -6.67 -19.25 0.19
C PRO A 218 -6.45 -19.78 1.62
N SER A 219 -6.17 -21.07 1.77
CA SER A 219 -5.97 -21.73 3.06
C SER A 219 -4.53 -22.15 3.33
N GLU A 220 -3.59 -21.97 2.39
CA GLU A 220 -2.23 -22.47 2.50
C GLU A 220 -1.21 -21.45 1.99
N ASP A 221 -0.14 -21.24 2.75
CA ASP A 221 0.99 -20.39 2.37
C ASP A 221 2.32 -20.84 2.98
N TRP A 222 3.38 -20.34 2.36
CA TRP A 222 4.76 -20.43 2.82
C TRP A 222 5.32 -19.03 3.04
N LEU A 223 6.01 -18.81 4.14
CA LEU A 223 6.84 -17.64 4.37
C LEU A 223 8.30 -18.08 4.30
N ILE A 224 9.04 -17.57 3.33
CA ILE A 224 10.45 -17.87 3.09
C ILE A 224 11.24 -16.62 3.45
N SER A 225 12.06 -16.68 4.48
CA SER A 225 12.71 -15.51 5.07
C SER A 225 14.22 -15.71 5.17
N PRO A 226 14.98 -15.43 4.10
CA PRO A 226 16.44 -15.37 4.20
C PRO A 226 16.85 -14.20 5.09
N GLN A 227 17.72 -14.48 6.05
CA GLN A 227 18.29 -13.49 6.97
C GLN A 227 19.81 -13.44 6.77
N PHE A 228 20.30 -12.26 6.45
CA PHE A 228 21.73 -11.96 6.31
C PHE A 228 22.22 -11.24 7.57
N ASN A 229 23.37 -11.66 8.06
CA ASN A 229 23.95 -11.14 9.30
C ASN A 229 25.38 -10.66 9.03
N THR A 230 25.83 -9.61 9.72
CA THR A 230 27.17 -9.07 9.52
C THR A 230 28.27 -9.86 10.23
N ARG A 231 27.92 -10.59 11.30
CA ARG A 231 28.90 -11.33 12.12
C ARG A 231 28.82 -12.84 12.04
N VAL A 232 27.68 -13.39 11.56
CA VAL A 232 27.45 -14.83 11.48
C VAL A 232 26.97 -15.21 10.10
N SER A 233 26.96 -16.51 9.80
CA SER A 233 26.46 -17.05 8.53
C SER A 233 24.98 -16.72 8.33
N PRO A 234 24.50 -16.65 7.08
CA PRO A 234 23.08 -16.44 6.80
C PRO A 234 22.21 -17.53 7.42
N LEU A 235 21.01 -17.16 7.82
CA LEU A 235 19.97 -18.06 8.32
C LEU A 235 18.80 -18.06 7.34
N LEU A 236 18.34 -19.23 6.93
CA LEU A 236 17.11 -19.38 6.17
C LEU A 236 15.99 -19.78 7.13
N ASN A 237 15.00 -18.91 7.31
CA ASN A 237 13.78 -19.22 8.03
C ASN A 237 12.69 -19.63 7.05
N LEU A 238 11.93 -20.66 7.37
CA LEU A 238 10.81 -21.16 6.62
C LEU A 238 9.61 -21.31 7.56
N GLN A 239 8.43 -20.88 7.13
CA GLN A 239 7.19 -21.13 7.84
C GLN A 239 6.14 -21.60 6.84
N TRP A 240 5.51 -22.73 7.13
CA TRP A 240 4.35 -23.24 6.44
C TRP A 240 3.12 -23.10 7.30
N ARG A 241 2.00 -22.65 6.71
CA ARG A 241 0.72 -22.48 7.37
C ARG A 241 -0.37 -23.10 6.53
N ARG A 242 -1.20 -23.89 7.15
CA ARG A 242 -2.40 -24.44 6.50
C ARG A 242 -3.59 -24.37 7.43
N ARG A 243 -4.70 -23.84 6.90
CA ARG A 243 -5.99 -23.77 7.58
C ARG A 243 -6.91 -24.83 7.00
N PHE A 244 -7.65 -25.49 7.87
CA PHE A 244 -8.70 -26.44 7.57
C PHE A 244 -10.02 -25.89 8.07
N VAL A 245 -11.15 -26.49 7.67
CA VAL A 245 -12.47 -26.03 8.12
C VAL A 245 -12.58 -26.05 9.66
N ASN A 246 -11.95 -27.03 10.31
CA ASN A 246 -12.04 -27.25 11.75
C ASN A 246 -10.71 -27.04 12.50
N GLY A 247 -9.68 -26.45 11.88
CA GLY A 247 -8.41 -26.26 12.56
C GLY A 247 -7.31 -25.65 11.71
N ALA A 248 -6.09 -25.62 12.26
CA ALA A 248 -4.92 -25.12 11.55
C ALA A 248 -3.64 -25.84 11.99
N ILE A 249 -2.67 -25.88 11.08
CA ILE A 249 -1.29 -26.32 11.32
C ILE A 249 -0.34 -25.20 10.96
N VAL A 250 0.65 -24.97 11.79
CA VAL A 250 1.81 -24.12 11.51
C VAL A 250 3.08 -24.93 11.78
N ALA A 251 3.98 -24.96 10.80
CA ALA A 251 5.32 -25.50 10.95
C ALA A 251 6.33 -24.40 10.64
N ARG A 252 7.34 -24.22 11.49
CA ARG A 252 8.44 -23.28 11.32
C ARG A 252 9.75 -24.05 11.37
N GLY A 253 10.66 -23.71 10.47
CA GLY A 253 11.99 -24.29 10.46
C GLY A 253 13.03 -23.22 10.14
N GLY A 254 14.24 -23.45 10.60
CA GLY A 254 15.39 -22.65 10.24
C GLY A 254 16.59 -23.50 9.95
N TYR A 255 17.46 -23.01 9.06
CA TYR A 255 18.68 -23.69 8.66
C TYR A 255 19.82 -22.69 8.50
N THR A 256 20.97 -23.03 9.09
CA THR A 256 22.22 -22.29 8.94
C THR A 256 23.42 -23.24 8.95
N TYR A 257 24.53 -22.78 8.42
CA TYR A 257 25.83 -23.48 8.52
C TYR A 257 26.79 -22.59 9.29
N GLU A 258 26.89 -22.81 10.61
CA GLU A 258 27.57 -21.89 11.53
C GLU A 258 28.34 -22.66 12.64
N ARG A 259 29.27 -21.95 13.26
CA ARG A 259 30.02 -22.44 14.43
C ARG A 259 29.13 -22.41 15.68
N THR A 260 29.58 -23.09 16.72
CA THR A 260 28.91 -23.01 18.03
C THR A 260 29.04 -21.59 18.60
N PHE A 261 27.97 -21.11 19.19
CA PHE A 261 27.90 -19.90 19.98
C PHE A 261 27.76 -20.24 21.43
N GLY A 262 28.47 -19.50 22.28
CA GLY A 262 28.32 -19.65 23.72
C GLY A 262 29.43 -18.93 24.49
N ASP A 263 29.45 -19.19 25.76
CA ASP A 263 30.51 -18.73 26.64
C ASP A 263 31.70 -19.69 26.46
N PHE A 264 32.85 -19.15 26.13
CA PHE A 264 34.04 -19.91 25.82
C PHE A 264 35.26 -19.33 26.51
N ASP A 265 35.95 -20.15 27.32
CA ASP A 265 37.23 -19.85 27.91
C ASP A 265 38.34 -20.06 26.88
N ARG A 266 38.83 -18.97 26.28
CA ARG A 266 39.85 -19.03 25.21
C ARG A 266 41.24 -19.33 25.76
N ASN A 267 41.51 -18.93 27.02
CA ASN A 267 42.85 -18.94 27.59
C ASN A 267 43.04 -20.05 28.64
N GLY A 268 41.95 -20.70 29.05
CA GLY A 268 41.94 -21.70 30.09
C GLY A 268 42.20 -21.13 31.51
N ASP A 269 41.93 -19.83 31.68
CA ASP A 269 42.14 -19.15 32.96
C ASP A 269 40.88 -19.13 33.86
N GLY A 270 39.78 -19.68 33.38
CA GLY A 270 38.49 -19.74 34.03
C GLY A 270 37.62 -18.50 33.80
N ASP A 271 38.05 -17.55 32.95
CA ASP A 271 37.30 -16.37 32.56
C ASP A 271 36.60 -16.64 31.22
N TYR A 272 35.25 -16.67 31.23
CA TYR A 272 34.44 -17.01 30.07
C TYR A 272 34.05 -15.76 29.29
N GLU A 273 34.54 -15.67 28.02
CA GLU A 273 34.06 -14.67 27.10
C GLU A 273 32.66 -15.08 26.57
N SER A 274 31.68 -14.21 26.73
CA SER A 274 30.31 -14.45 26.26
C SER A 274 30.14 -14.23 24.76
N ASN A 275 29.23 -14.95 24.12
CA ASN A 275 28.90 -14.84 22.69
C ASN A 275 30.08 -15.10 21.74
N VAL A 276 31.03 -15.93 22.12
CA VAL A 276 32.16 -16.34 21.29
C VAL A 276 31.76 -17.46 20.34
N ARG A 277 32.28 -17.41 19.12
CA ARG A 277 32.14 -18.48 18.13
C ARG A 277 33.33 -19.43 18.25
N PHE A 278 33.08 -20.68 18.50
CA PHE A 278 34.11 -21.70 18.64
C PHE A 278 33.75 -22.99 17.88
N GLY A 279 34.75 -23.91 17.74
CA GLY A 279 34.58 -25.14 16.99
C GLY A 279 34.50 -24.95 15.47
N ASP A 280 34.23 -26.02 14.76
CA ASP A 280 34.02 -26.03 13.30
C ASP A 280 32.61 -25.62 12.95
N LYS A 281 32.40 -25.20 11.68
CA LYS A 281 31.07 -24.93 11.17
C LYS A 281 30.32 -26.27 11.00
N GLU A 282 29.09 -26.26 11.50
CA GLU A 282 28.19 -27.40 11.44
C GLU A 282 26.83 -27.00 10.87
N HIS A 283 26.13 -27.98 10.33
CA HIS A 283 24.75 -27.83 9.91
C HIS A 283 23.85 -27.73 11.13
N ARG A 284 23.12 -26.63 11.24
CA ARG A 284 22.21 -26.37 12.34
C ARG A 284 20.83 -26.12 11.81
N SER A 285 19.87 -26.76 12.41
CA SER A 285 18.47 -26.61 12.01
C SER A 285 17.56 -26.73 13.24
N TYR A 286 16.40 -26.11 13.10
CA TYR A 286 15.29 -26.34 14.01
C TYR A 286 14.00 -26.56 13.24
N LEU A 287 13.08 -27.31 13.84
CA LEU A 287 11.72 -27.48 13.37
C LEU A 287 10.78 -27.38 14.57
N LEU A 288 9.83 -26.45 14.49
CA LEU A 288 8.76 -26.26 15.44
C LEU A 288 7.44 -26.40 14.71
N SER A 289 6.57 -27.28 15.18
CA SER A 289 5.26 -27.47 14.57
C SER A 289 4.19 -27.52 15.64
N HIS A 290 3.08 -26.86 15.38
CA HIS A 290 1.88 -26.94 16.22
C HIS A 290 0.62 -26.98 15.38
N GLY A 291 -0.37 -27.66 15.88
CA GLY A 291 -1.68 -27.71 15.25
C GLY A 291 -2.79 -27.81 16.30
N ALA A 292 -3.95 -27.30 15.95
CA ALA A 292 -5.15 -27.41 16.77
C ALA A 292 -6.36 -27.63 15.87
N PHE A 293 -7.23 -28.56 16.28
CA PHE A 293 -8.44 -28.96 15.55
C PHE A 293 -9.61 -29.06 16.49
N ASP A 294 -10.70 -28.44 16.14
CA ASP A 294 -11.98 -28.62 16.82
C ASP A 294 -12.65 -29.90 16.29
N LEU A 295 -12.96 -30.81 17.19
CA LEU A 295 -13.62 -32.07 16.89
C LEU A 295 -15.13 -31.95 17.16
N SER A 296 -15.88 -33.01 16.88
CA SER A 296 -17.31 -33.01 17.18
C SER A 296 -17.58 -32.86 18.69
N GLY A 297 -18.55 -32.02 19.05
CA GLY A 297 -18.89 -31.73 20.46
C GLY A 297 -17.85 -30.82 21.14
N PRO A 298 -17.57 -30.98 22.43
CA PRO A 298 -16.65 -30.11 23.18
C PRO A 298 -15.19 -30.46 23.04
N TRP A 299 -14.83 -31.39 22.16
CA TRP A 299 -13.47 -31.91 22.05
C TRP A 299 -12.58 -31.08 21.13
N ARG A 300 -11.36 -30.85 21.59
CA ARG A 300 -10.30 -30.21 20.81
C ARG A 300 -9.03 -31.06 20.82
N LEU A 301 -8.45 -31.32 19.65
CA LEU A 301 -7.16 -31.97 19.48
C LEU A 301 -6.09 -30.91 19.26
N GLY A 302 -5.00 -30.95 20.02
CA GLY A 302 -3.82 -30.14 19.80
C GLY A 302 -2.57 -31.00 19.81
N PHE A 303 -1.54 -30.59 19.04
CA PHE A 303 -0.22 -31.19 19.09
C PHE A 303 0.86 -30.10 18.96
N THR A 304 2.02 -30.40 19.54
CA THR A 304 3.26 -29.62 19.37
C THR A 304 4.40 -30.61 19.14
N ALA A 305 5.25 -30.32 18.17
CA ALA A 305 6.45 -31.10 17.90
C ALA A 305 7.65 -30.16 17.71
N GLU A 306 8.75 -30.47 18.37
CA GLU A 306 9.98 -29.66 18.34
C GLU A 306 11.18 -30.54 18.07
N ARG A 307 12.09 -30.08 17.24
CA ARG A 307 13.36 -30.69 16.97
C ARG A 307 14.42 -29.62 16.74
N THR A 308 15.57 -29.75 17.39
CA THR A 308 16.78 -28.95 17.16
C THR A 308 17.94 -29.89 16.89
N SER A 309 18.86 -29.44 16.05
CA SER A 309 20.14 -30.15 15.78
C SER A 309 21.31 -29.26 16.15
#